data_d54391a5303a3a2f7a9baaff34ba4085
#
_entry.id   d54391a5303a3a2f7a9baaff34ba4085
#
_cell.length_a   1.000
_cell.length_b   1.000
_cell.length_c   1.000
_cell.angle_alpha   90.00
_cell.angle_beta   90.00
_cell.angle_gamma   90.00
#
_symmetry.space_group_name_H-M   'P 1'
#
loop_
_entity.id
_entity.type
_entity.pdbx_description
1 polymer ?
#
loop_
_entity_poly.entity_id
_entity_poly.type
_entity_poly.pdbx_seq_one_letter_code
_entity_poly.pdbx_strand_id
1 'polypeptide(L)'
;MGRLTRDPELRRTGSGKAVASFTVAVDRDFSGKDSGEKETDFIDVVAWRQTGEFVSKYFTKGRMIVVSGRLQIRGWTDKDGNKRKTAEVVADNCYFGDSKKEASSGDSYGSSYGGGYNAPGYSAPAYPAPAQNFEILEDDDAQLPF
;
A
#
# COMPACT_ATOMS: atom_id res chain seq x y z
N MET A 1 5.47 4.41 -2.99
CA MET A 1 4.12 3.93 -2.64
C MET A 1 3.15 4.34 -3.74
N GLY A 2 2.26 3.45 -4.16
CA GLY A 2 1.28 3.74 -5.22
C GLY A 2 0.26 2.62 -5.38
N ARG A 3 -0.52 2.66 -6.45
CA ARG A 3 -1.57 1.67 -6.73
C ARG A 3 -1.19 0.79 -7.92
N LEU A 4 -1.51 -0.50 -7.84
CA LEU A 4 -1.31 -1.39 -8.97
C LEU A 4 -2.27 -1.02 -10.13
N THR A 5 -1.71 -0.92 -11.33
CA THR A 5 -2.49 -0.62 -12.54
C THR A 5 -3.17 -1.86 -13.13
N ARG A 6 -2.62 -3.04 -12.84
CA ARG A 6 -3.10 -4.36 -13.27
C ARG A 6 -2.72 -5.41 -12.24
N ASP A 7 -3.29 -6.60 -12.37
CA ASP A 7 -2.91 -7.72 -11.54
C ASP A 7 -1.45 -8.12 -11.79
N PRO A 8 -0.68 -8.49 -10.75
CA PRO A 8 0.69 -8.96 -10.90
C PRO A 8 0.78 -10.23 -11.76
N GLU A 9 1.65 -10.23 -12.74
CA GLU A 9 1.88 -11.38 -13.59
C GLU A 9 3.02 -12.23 -13.02
N LEU A 10 2.68 -13.40 -12.49
CA LEU A 10 3.66 -14.35 -11.96
C LEU A 10 4.13 -15.28 -13.09
N ARG A 11 5.43 -15.33 -13.30
CA ARG A 11 6.09 -16.26 -14.23
C ARG A 11 7.16 -17.05 -13.50
N ARG A 12 7.52 -18.20 -14.04
CA ARG A 12 8.69 -18.96 -13.62
C ARG A 12 9.75 -18.92 -14.68
N THR A 13 10.98 -18.63 -14.27
CA THR A 13 12.15 -18.70 -15.17
C THR A 13 12.49 -20.14 -15.49
N GLY A 14 13.28 -20.38 -16.53
CA GLY A 14 13.78 -21.72 -16.88
C GLY A 14 14.54 -22.42 -15.74
N SER A 15 15.07 -21.65 -14.78
CA SER A 15 15.69 -22.14 -13.54
C SER A 15 14.69 -22.38 -12.40
N GLY A 16 13.37 -22.31 -12.64
CA GLY A 16 12.32 -22.54 -11.66
C GLY A 16 12.07 -21.40 -10.67
N LYS A 17 12.77 -20.27 -10.80
CA LYS A 17 12.61 -19.12 -9.90
C LYS A 17 11.31 -18.36 -10.25
N ALA A 18 10.50 -18.07 -9.25
CA ALA A 18 9.33 -17.22 -9.41
C ALA A 18 9.75 -15.76 -9.63
N VAL A 19 9.07 -15.08 -10.56
CA VAL A 19 9.22 -13.65 -10.83
C VAL A 19 7.84 -13.06 -11.11
N ALA A 20 7.48 -12.01 -10.40
CA ALA A 20 6.25 -11.27 -10.63
C ALA A 20 6.59 -9.90 -11.24
N SER A 21 5.87 -9.54 -12.30
CA SER A 21 5.99 -8.23 -12.94
C SER A 21 4.67 -7.47 -12.79
N PHE A 22 4.75 -6.23 -12.38
CA PHE A 22 3.58 -5.35 -12.20
C PHE A 22 3.98 -3.88 -12.36
N THR A 23 3.01 -3.03 -12.61
CA THR A 23 3.22 -1.58 -12.76
C THR A 23 2.48 -0.85 -11.65
N VAL A 24 3.16 0.09 -11.02
CA VAL A 24 2.63 0.92 -9.93
C VAL A 24 2.43 2.35 -10.42
N ALA A 25 1.21 2.87 -10.26
CA ALA A 25 0.89 4.27 -10.48
C ALA A 25 1.20 5.05 -9.21
N VAL A 26 2.06 6.06 -9.33
CA VAL A 26 2.50 6.94 -8.24
C VAL A 26 2.15 8.37 -8.60
N ASP A 27 1.32 9.01 -7.82
CA ASP A 27 0.97 10.40 -8.01
C ASP A 27 2.15 11.28 -7.54
N ARG A 28 2.47 12.31 -8.34
CA ARG A 28 3.49 13.29 -7.96
C ARG A 28 2.93 14.24 -6.90
N ASP A 29 3.76 14.54 -5.89
CA ASP A 29 3.39 15.46 -4.81
C ASP A 29 3.25 16.91 -5.30
N PHE A 30 3.93 17.26 -6.40
CA PHE A 30 3.87 18.59 -7.01
C PHE A 30 3.06 18.55 -8.31
N SER A 31 1.87 19.12 -8.28
CA SER A 31 1.22 19.57 -9.51
C SER A 31 1.87 20.90 -9.93
N GLY A 32 2.28 21.02 -11.19
CA GLY A 32 2.75 22.30 -11.72
C GLY A 32 1.69 23.39 -11.45
N LYS A 33 2.13 24.57 -11.01
CA LYS A 33 1.27 25.69 -10.59
C LYS A 33 0.23 26.14 -11.64
N ASP A 34 0.41 25.76 -12.90
CA ASP A 34 -0.39 26.28 -14.02
C ASP A 34 -1.48 25.33 -14.55
N SER A 35 -1.44 24.02 -14.26
CA SER A 35 -2.40 23.09 -14.86
C SER A 35 -3.42 22.49 -13.91
N GLY A 36 -3.20 22.53 -12.59
CA GLY A 36 -4.12 21.92 -11.61
C GLY A 36 -4.28 20.39 -11.77
N GLU A 37 -3.66 19.81 -12.79
CA GLU A 37 -3.71 18.36 -13.06
C GLU A 37 -2.60 17.65 -12.29
N LYS A 38 -2.98 16.56 -11.60
CA LYS A 38 -2.04 15.69 -10.93
C LYS A 38 -1.39 14.78 -11.98
N GLU A 39 -0.09 14.89 -12.09
CA GLU A 39 0.68 13.96 -12.91
C GLU A 39 0.90 12.65 -12.15
N THR A 40 0.75 11.53 -12.86
CA THR A 40 0.95 10.19 -12.33
C THR A 40 2.08 9.50 -13.09
N ASP A 41 3.07 9.01 -12.37
CA ASP A 41 4.16 8.21 -12.93
C ASP A 41 3.80 6.73 -12.88
N PHE A 42 4.08 6.02 -13.99
CA PHE A 42 3.91 4.57 -14.09
C PHE A 42 5.27 3.90 -13.98
N ILE A 43 5.48 3.18 -12.88
CA ILE A 43 6.76 2.56 -12.55
C ILE A 43 6.64 1.05 -12.69
N ASP A 44 7.45 0.46 -13.56
CA ASP A 44 7.53 -0.99 -13.69
C ASP A 44 8.35 -1.59 -12.56
N VAL A 45 7.80 -2.63 -11.95
CA VAL A 45 8.38 -3.31 -10.80
C VAL A 45 8.50 -4.80 -11.08
N VAL A 46 9.66 -5.37 -10.70
CA VAL A 46 9.94 -6.80 -10.79
C VAL A 46 10.28 -7.32 -9.40
N ALA A 47 9.51 -8.30 -8.94
CA ALA A 47 9.71 -8.96 -7.64
C ALA A 47 10.11 -10.42 -7.85
N TRP A 48 11.19 -10.85 -7.20
CA TRP A 48 11.76 -12.19 -7.35
C TRP A 48 11.40 -13.12 -6.19
N ARG A 49 11.36 -14.43 -6.48
CA ARG A 49 11.21 -15.50 -5.49
C ARG A 49 9.98 -15.29 -4.59
N GLN A 50 10.18 -15.33 -3.27
CA GLN A 50 9.12 -15.20 -2.27
C GLN A 50 8.37 -13.87 -2.35
N THR A 51 9.08 -12.75 -2.61
CA THR A 51 8.45 -11.44 -2.80
C THR A 51 7.51 -11.44 -3.99
N GLY A 52 7.90 -12.08 -5.09
CA GLY A 52 7.06 -12.23 -6.29
C GLY A 52 5.81 -13.07 -6.03
N GLU A 53 5.95 -14.21 -5.35
CA GLU A 53 4.83 -15.07 -4.96
C GLU A 53 3.89 -14.36 -3.99
N PHE A 54 4.44 -13.63 -3.03
CA PHE A 54 3.66 -12.83 -2.07
C PHE A 54 2.80 -11.77 -2.79
N VAL A 55 3.42 -10.99 -3.68
CA VAL A 55 2.69 -9.94 -4.41
C VAL A 55 1.60 -10.54 -5.29
N SER A 56 1.91 -11.61 -6.04
CA SER A 56 0.93 -12.29 -6.90
C SER A 56 -0.25 -12.89 -6.13
N LYS A 57 -0.03 -13.34 -4.89
CA LYS A 57 -1.07 -13.95 -4.06
C LYS A 57 -1.99 -12.95 -3.37
N TYR A 58 -1.43 -11.83 -2.93
CA TYR A 58 -2.14 -10.92 -2.02
C TYR A 58 -2.52 -9.56 -2.63
N PHE A 59 -1.96 -9.22 -3.79
CA PHE A 59 -2.24 -7.95 -4.45
C PHE A 59 -3.00 -8.15 -5.75
N THR A 60 -3.95 -7.25 -5.98
CA THR A 60 -4.76 -7.18 -7.20
C THR A 60 -4.73 -5.75 -7.73
N LYS A 61 -5.21 -5.56 -8.96
CA LYS A 61 -5.39 -4.25 -9.58
C LYS A 61 -6.06 -3.25 -8.61
N GLY A 62 -5.51 -2.06 -8.52
CA GLY A 62 -6.04 -0.96 -7.72
C GLY A 62 -5.64 -0.96 -6.25
N ARG A 63 -5.06 -2.05 -5.71
CA ARG A 63 -4.57 -2.07 -4.33
C ARG A 63 -3.36 -1.17 -4.14
N MET A 64 -3.29 -0.57 -2.97
CA MET A 64 -2.14 0.23 -2.55
C MET A 64 -1.00 -0.68 -2.13
N ILE A 65 0.20 -0.42 -2.68
CA ILE A 65 1.41 -1.17 -2.36
C ILE A 65 2.55 -0.21 -2.00
N VAL A 66 3.34 -0.59 -1.02
CA VAL A 66 4.63 0.04 -0.71
C VAL A 66 5.73 -0.90 -1.18
N VAL A 67 6.57 -0.44 -2.08
CA VAL A 67 7.70 -1.20 -2.62
C VAL A 67 8.99 -0.58 -2.12
N SER A 68 9.84 -1.41 -1.53
CA SER A 68 11.23 -1.09 -1.22
C SER A 68 12.13 -1.91 -2.13
N GLY A 69 13.09 -1.26 -2.79
CA GLY A 69 13.94 -1.92 -3.76
C GLY A 69 14.93 -0.97 -4.40
N ARG A 70 15.62 -1.45 -5.42
CA ARG A 70 16.62 -0.69 -6.18
C ARG A 70 16.17 -0.44 -7.61
N LEU A 71 16.51 0.72 -8.15
CA LEU A 71 16.33 1.02 -9.57
C LEU A 71 17.36 0.25 -10.39
N GLN A 72 16.91 -0.42 -11.43
CA GLN A 72 17.74 -1.10 -12.41
C GLN A 72 17.43 -0.61 -13.81
N ILE A 73 18.45 -0.25 -14.55
CA ILE A 73 18.31 0.13 -15.96
C ILE A 73 18.86 -1.01 -16.81
N ARG A 74 18.00 -1.58 -17.66
CA ARG A 74 18.36 -2.65 -18.58
C ARG A 74 18.39 -2.14 -20.01
N GLY A 75 19.53 -2.30 -20.68
CA GLY A 75 19.66 -2.07 -22.12
C GLY A 75 19.20 -3.30 -22.91
N TRP A 76 18.46 -3.08 -23.98
CA TRP A 76 18.07 -4.12 -24.92
C TRP A 76 18.04 -3.55 -26.34
N THR A 77 18.12 -4.42 -27.33
CA THR A 77 18.09 -4.03 -28.75
C THR A 77 16.74 -4.41 -29.31
N ASP A 78 16.07 -3.44 -29.94
CA ASP A 78 14.81 -3.64 -30.63
C ASP A 78 15.02 -4.46 -31.94
N LYS A 79 13.93 -4.97 -32.51
CA LYS A 79 13.94 -5.72 -33.76
C LYS A 79 14.52 -4.91 -34.93
N ASP A 80 14.46 -3.60 -34.87
CA ASP A 80 15.02 -2.65 -35.83
C ASP A 80 16.49 -2.30 -35.58
N GLY A 81 17.17 -2.96 -34.62
CA GLY A 81 18.57 -2.73 -34.28
C GLY A 81 18.81 -1.52 -33.38
N ASN A 82 17.78 -0.82 -32.91
CA ASN A 82 17.93 0.33 -32.05
C ASN A 82 18.19 -0.09 -30.59
N LYS A 83 19.18 0.53 -29.96
CA LYS A 83 19.45 0.34 -28.52
C LYS A 83 18.41 1.09 -27.69
N ARG A 84 17.65 0.36 -26.88
CA ARG A 84 16.66 0.91 -25.94
C ARG A 84 17.06 0.63 -24.51
N LYS A 85 16.56 1.45 -23.60
CA LYS A 85 16.76 1.30 -22.15
C LYS A 85 15.39 1.22 -21.48
N THR A 86 15.21 0.26 -20.59
CA THR A 86 14.05 0.15 -19.73
C THR A 86 14.50 0.32 -18.30
N ALA A 87 13.85 1.24 -17.59
CA ALA A 87 14.05 1.44 -16.16
C ALA A 87 12.99 0.63 -15.41
N GLU A 88 13.42 -0.21 -14.48
CA GLU A 88 12.54 -1.05 -13.65
C GLU A 88 13.03 -1.02 -12.20
N VAL A 89 12.10 -1.14 -11.24
CA VAL A 89 12.44 -1.28 -9.83
C VAL A 89 12.47 -2.76 -9.47
N VAL A 90 13.63 -3.25 -9.05
CA VAL A 90 13.72 -4.60 -8.48
C VAL A 90 13.36 -4.53 -7.02
N ALA A 91 12.19 -5.11 -6.68
CA ALA A 91 11.66 -5.09 -5.33
C ALA A 91 12.42 -6.06 -4.41
N ASP A 92 12.92 -5.56 -3.31
CA ASP A 92 13.47 -6.37 -2.22
C ASP A 92 12.34 -6.75 -1.25
N ASN A 93 11.47 -5.79 -0.90
CA ASN A 93 10.30 -6.00 -0.03
C ASN A 93 9.07 -5.27 -0.56
N CYS A 94 7.89 -5.85 -0.30
CA CYS A 94 6.59 -5.27 -0.61
C CYS A 94 5.69 -5.32 0.62
N TYR A 95 4.96 -4.22 0.88
CA TYR A 95 4.07 -4.09 2.04
C TYR A 95 2.71 -3.57 1.60
N PHE A 96 1.68 -3.89 2.37
CA PHE A 96 0.35 -3.30 2.17
C PHE A 96 0.39 -1.81 2.53
N GLY A 97 -0.11 -0.96 1.64
CA GLY A 97 -0.22 0.47 1.86
C GLY A 97 -1.61 0.93 2.31
N ASP A 98 -2.58 0.03 2.31
CA ASP A 98 -3.94 0.26 2.76
C ASP A 98 -4.28 -0.64 3.95
N SER A 99 -5.04 -0.12 4.89
CA SER A 99 -5.69 -0.92 5.92
C SER A 99 -6.62 -1.92 5.22
N LYS A 100 -6.70 -3.15 5.73
CA LYS A 100 -7.70 -4.11 5.31
C LYS A 100 -9.06 -3.45 5.48
N LYS A 101 -9.67 -2.99 4.38
CA LYS A 101 -11.09 -2.65 4.38
C LYS A 101 -11.80 -3.96 4.72
N GLU A 102 -12.35 -4.05 5.92
CA GLU A 102 -13.35 -5.07 6.18
C GLU A 102 -14.37 -4.91 5.06
N ALA A 103 -14.60 -5.98 4.31
CA ALA A 103 -15.69 -6.04 3.38
C ALA A 103 -16.96 -5.83 4.24
N SER A 104 -17.44 -4.60 4.30
CA SER A 104 -18.78 -4.34 4.73
C SER A 104 -19.67 -4.99 3.70
N SER A 105 -20.08 -6.21 3.97
CA SER A 105 -21.23 -6.83 3.34
C SER A 105 -22.41 -5.90 3.64
N GLY A 106 -22.64 -5.01 2.67
CA GLY A 106 -23.80 -4.16 2.64
C GLY A 106 -25.01 -5.01 2.28
N ASP A 107 -25.54 -5.75 3.23
CA ASP A 107 -26.94 -6.16 3.20
C ASP A 107 -27.78 -5.01 3.75
N SER A 108 -28.10 -4.12 2.82
CA SER A 108 -29.21 -3.19 2.97
C SER A 108 -30.51 -3.95 2.70
N TYR A 109 -31.02 -4.66 3.68
CA TYR A 109 -32.41 -5.01 3.72
C TYR A 109 -33.14 -3.99 4.58
N GLY A 110 -33.72 -3.02 3.90
CA GLY A 110 -34.82 -2.23 4.46
C GLY A 110 -35.98 -3.16 4.83
N SER A 111 -36.33 -3.21 6.09
CA SER A 111 -37.65 -3.64 6.51
C SER A 111 -38.05 -2.81 7.72
N SER A 112 -38.88 -1.83 7.42
CA SER A 112 -39.75 -1.13 8.33
C SER A 112 -40.76 -2.13 8.90
N TYR A 113 -40.72 -2.39 10.21
CA TYR A 113 -41.91 -2.74 11.00
C TYR A 113 -41.71 -2.28 12.44
N GLY A 114 -42.62 -1.42 12.87
CA GLY A 114 -42.75 -0.96 14.24
C GLY A 114 -43.22 -2.07 15.18
N GLY A 115 -42.78 -1.98 16.42
CA GLY A 115 -43.22 -2.86 17.50
C GLY A 115 -42.39 -2.57 18.73
N GLY A 116 -42.92 -1.70 19.63
CA GLY A 116 -42.29 -1.39 20.90
C GLY A 116 -42.32 -2.60 21.83
N TYR A 117 -41.19 -2.91 22.42
CA TYR A 117 -41.11 -3.64 23.67
C TYR A 117 -40.12 -2.95 24.59
N ASN A 118 -40.66 -2.51 25.73
CA ASN A 118 -39.96 -2.03 26.89
C ASN A 118 -39.05 -3.15 27.43
N ALA A 119 -37.75 -2.97 27.43
CA ALA A 119 -36.80 -3.83 28.10
C ALA A 119 -36.19 -3.09 29.30
N PRO A 120 -36.09 -3.75 30.47
CA PRO A 120 -35.62 -3.11 31.69
C PRO A 120 -34.10 -2.85 31.62
N GLY A 121 -33.72 -1.65 32.12
CA GLY A 121 -32.33 -1.18 32.09
C GLY A 121 -31.38 -2.06 32.89
N TYR A 122 -30.34 -2.52 32.23
CA TYR A 122 -29.11 -2.99 32.88
C TYR A 122 -28.12 -1.82 32.94
N SER A 123 -27.95 -1.30 34.15
CA SER A 123 -26.88 -0.35 34.44
C SER A 123 -25.52 -1.07 34.34
N ALA A 124 -24.71 -0.68 33.39
CA ALA A 124 -23.33 -1.12 33.29
C ALA A 124 -22.52 -0.56 34.47
N PRO A 125 -21.65 -1.36 35.12
CA PRO A 125 -20.77 -0.85 36.15
C PRO A 125 -19.76 0.15 35.56
N ALA A 126 -19.71 1.34 36.16
CA ALA A 126 -18.74 2.36 35.84
C ALA A 126 -17.34 1.88 36.27
N TYR A 127 -16.44 1.67 35.30
CA TYR A 127 -15.01 1.50 35.58
C TYR A 127 -14.43 2.89 35.86
N PRO A 128 -13.72 3.10 36.98
CA PRO A 128 -12.97 4.33 37.18
C PRO A 128 -11.86 4.46 36.17
N ALA A 129 -11.82 5.58 35.46
CA ALA A 129 -10.74 5.91 34.56
C ALA A 129 -9.41 5.99 35.36
N PRO A 130 -8.30 5.41 34.89
CA PRO A 130 -7.01 5.59 35.53
C PRO A 130 -6.60 7.06 35.42
N ALA A 131 -6.32 7.66 36.56
CA ALA A 131 -5.74 8.99 36.63
C ALA A 131 -4.36 8.96 35.94
N GLN A 132 -4.27 9.65 34.79
CA GLN A 132 -2.99 9.87 34.14
C GLN A 132 -2.29 11.02 34.84
N ASN A 133 -1.45 10.70 35.82
CA ASN A 133 -0.43 11.62 36.29
C ASN A 133 0.70 11.61 35.23
N PHE A 134 0.63 12.56 34.31
CA PHE A 134 1.79 12.92 33.50
C PHE A 134 2.65 13.86 34.36
N GLU A 135 3.74 13.36 34.92
CA GLU A 135 4.82 14.20 35.38
C GLU A 135 5.47 14.81 34.14
N ILE A 136 5.42 16.13 34.08
CA ILE A 136 6.17 16.90 33.09
C ILE A 136 7.64 16.76 33.50
N LEU A 137 8.41 15.98 32.73
CA LEU A 137 9.85 15.99 32.83
C LEU A 137 10.32 17.34 32.27
N GLU A 138 10.85 18.19 33.12
CA GLU A 138 11.51 19.41 32.72
C GLU A 138 12.73 19.04 31.85
N ASP A 139 12.76 19.59 30.62
CA ASP A 139 13.85 19.48 29.68
C ASP A 139 15.12 20.14 30.28
N ASP A 140 15.99 19.31 30.84
CA ASP A 140 17.35 19.72 31.21
C ASP A 140 18.37 19.07 30.26
N ASP A 141 18.18 19.29 28.96
CA ASP A 141 19.12 18.83 27.93
C ASP A 141 19.52 19.96 26.96
N ALA A 142 20.03 21.02 27.52
CA ALA A 142 20.71 22.06 26.75
C ALA A 142 22.22 21.79 26.64
N GLN A 143 22.65 20.57 26.29
CA GLN A 143 24.04 20.36 25.84
C GLN A 143 24.16 19.11 24.96
N LEU A 144 23.89 19.28 23.68
CA LEU A 144 24.42 18.36 22.67
C LEU A 144 25.83 18.82 22.29
N PRO A 145 26.86 18.01 22.47
CA PRO A 145 28.21 18.33 21.99
C PRO A 145 28.28 18.03 20.49
N PHE A 146 28.28 19.04 19.70
CA PHE A 146 28.73 18.99 18.33
C PHE A 146 30.09 19.67 18.20
#